data_3cd163875fab7a6b6b57773323e4f5dc
#
_entry.id   3cd163875fab7a6b6b57773323e4f5dc
#
_cell.length_a   1.000
_cell.length_b   1.000
_cell.length_c   1.000
_cell.angle_alpha   90.00
_cell.angle_beta   90.00
_cell.angle_gamma   90.00
#
_symmetry.space_group_name_H-M   'P 1'
#
loop_
_entity.id
_entity.type
_entity.pdbx_description
1 polymer ?
#
loop_
_entity_poly.entity_id
_entity_poly.type
_entity_poly.pdbx_seq_one_letter_code
_entity_poly.pdbx_strand_id
1 'polypeptide(L)'
;MFLFTSESVGEGHPDKICDQISDAVLDAHLQQNPDAKVACETVAKTGMILLAGEITSRAAADYQKLVRETIKHIGYDDSSKGFDYKICNVLAALKEQSPDISQSVHLDRNEEDTGAGHQGLMFGYATNETEECMYAFNHCLGMQA
;
A
#
# COMPACT_ATOMS: atom_id res chain seq x y z
N MET A 1 26.49 -25.82 -3.91
CA MET A 1 26.05 -24.93 -2.83
C MET A 1 24.95 -24.07 -3.38
N PHE A 2 23.78 -24.11 -2.81
CA PHE A 2 22.64 -23.26 -3.19
C PHE A 2 22.56 -22.08 -2.22
N LEU A 3 22.52 -20.87 -2.75
CA LEU A 3 22.35 -19.65 -1.95
C LEU A 3 20.91 -19.15 -2.08
N PHE A 4 20.29 -18.92 -0.96
CA PHE A 4 18.94 -18.37 -0.85
C PHE A 4 18.97 -17.14 0.05
N THR A 5 18.20 -16.12 -0.32
CA THR A 5 18.10 -14.88 0.43
C THR A 5 16.64 -14.57 0.72
N SER A 6 16.38 -13.98 1.86
CA SER A 6 15.13 -13.35 2.20
C SER A 6 15.42 -12.02 2.88
N GLU A 7 14.52 -11.06 2.70
CA GLU A 7 14.62 -9.75 3.35
C GLU A 7 13.25 -9.30 3.86
N SER A 8 13.28 -8.49 4.88
CA SER A 8 12.14 -7.75 5.39
C SER A 8 12.62 -6.38 5.82
N VAL A 9 11.77 -5.37 5.68
CA VAL A 9 12.09 -3.98 6.03
C VAL A 9 11.19 -3.50 7.16
N GLY A 10 11.72 -2.61 8.00
CA GLY A 10 10.95 -1.97 9.07
C GLY A 10 9.93 -0.96 8.52
N GLU A 11 8.99 -0.54 9.36
CA GLU A 11 7.90 0.37 9.00
C GLU A 11 8.37 1.72 8.42
N GLY A 12 9.52 2.20 8.86
CA GLY A 12 10.13 3.46 8.40
C GLY A 12 10.89 3.37 7.08
N HIS A 13 11.00 2.19 6.47
CA HIS A 13 11.60 2.06 5.14
C HIS A 13 10.74 2.78 4.09
N PRO A 14 11.34 3.50 3.11
CA PRO A 14 10.57 4.26 2.12
C PRO A 14 9.50 3.45 1.40
N ASP A 15 9.83 2.22 0.96
CA ASP A 15 8.86 1.36 0.27
C ASP A 15 7.73 0.91 1.21
N LYS A 16 8.05 0.63 2.48
CA LYS A 16 7.05 0.26 3.47
C LYS A 16 6.17 1.44 3.88
N ILE A 17 6.70 2.65 3.89
CA ILE A 17 5.90 3.88 4.05
C ILE A 17 4.89 3.99 2.90
N CYS A 18 5.33 3.73 1.66
CA CYS A 18 4.46 3.74 0.48
C CYS A 18 3.35 2.70 0.59
N ASP A 19 3.69 1.46 0.95
CA ASP A 19 2.72 0.38 1.17
C ASP A 19 1.66 0.78 2.20
N GLN A 20 2.09 1.22 3.38
CA GLN A 20 1.18 1.60 4.47
C GLN A 20 0.26 2.77 4.08
N ILE A 21 0.76 3.73 3.30
CA ILE A 21 -0.07 4.85 2.82
C ILE A 21 -1.08 4.36 1.78
N SER A 22 -0.67 3.51 0.83
CA SER A 22 -1.58 2.93 -0.17
C SER A 22 -2.67 2.10 0.49
N ASP A 23 -2.33 1.29 1.49
CA ASP A 23 -3.30 0.52 2.28
C ASP A 23 -4.26 1.42 3.05
N ALA A 24 -3.76 2.49 3.67
CA ALA A 24 -4.61 3.44 4.39
C ALA A 24 -5.61 4.16 3.44
N VAL A 25 -5.20 4.44 2.20
CA VAL A 25 -6.11 4.98 1.17
C VAL A 25 -7.18 3.95 0.80
N LEU A 26 -6.80 2.70 0.59
CA LEU A 26 -7.73 1.60 0.30
C LEU A 26 -8.74 1.44 1.44
N ASP A 27 -8.29 1.35 2.68
CA ASP A 27 -9.13 1.18 3.86
C ASP A 27 -10.14 2.33 4.03
N ALA A 28 -9.70 3.56 3.83
CA ALA A 28 -10.57 4.74 3.94
C ALA A 28 -11.73 4.71 2.92
N HIS A 29 -11.51 4.15 1.75
CA HIS A 29 -12.54 3.95 0.75
C HIS A 29 -13.44 2.77 1.07
N LEU A 30 -12.88 1.61 1.42
CA LEU A 30 -13.64 0.40 1.71
C LEU A 30 -14.56 0.54 2.92
N GLN A 31 -14.15 1.29 3.95
CA GLN A 31 -14.99 1.59 5.11
C GLN A 31 -16.32 2.29 4.75
N GLN A 32 -16.33 3.11 3.70
CA GLN A 32 -17.49 3.88 3.27
C GLN A 32 -18.19 3.25 2.06
N ASN A 33 -17.47 2.55 1.25
CA ASN A 33 -17.95 1.89 0.03
C ASN A 33 -17.23 0.54 -0.16
N PRO A 34 -17.83 -0.58 0.28
CA PRO A 34 -17.23 -1.90 0.13
C PRO A 34 -16.93 -2.30 -1.32
N ASP A 35 -17.67 -1.73 -2.29
CA ASP A 35 -17.47 -2.00 -3.72
C ASP A 35 -16.44 -1.08 -4.38
N ALA A 36 -15.75 -0.24 -3.61
CA ALA A 36 -14.74 0.67 -4.14
C ALA A 36 -13.64 -0.09 -4.89
N LYS A 37 -13.21 0.47 -6.03
CA LYS A 37 -12.04 0.02 -6.77
C LYS A 37 -10.94 1.07 -6.56
N VAL A 38 -9.89 0.67 -5.91
CA VAL A 38 -8.81 1.57 -5.50
C VAL A 38 -7.48 1.02 -6.01
N ALA A 39 -6.87 1.73 -6.95
CA ALA A 39 -5.52 1.50 -7.42
C ALA A 39 -4.71 2.76 -7.10
N CYS A 40 -4.16 2.82 -5.90
CA CYS A 40 -3.38 3.95 -5.42
C CYS A 40 -1.91 3.56 -5.27
N GLU A 41 -1.09 4.14 -6.13
CA GLU A 41 0.36 4.05 -6.05
C GLU A 41 0.91 5.20 -5.22
N THR A 42 1.88 4.92 -4.39
CA THR A 42 2.52 5.93 -3.54
C THR A 42 4.01 6.01 -3.84
N VAL A 43 4.52 7.23 -3.93
CA VAL A 43 5.96 7.49 -4.04
C VAL A 43 6.40 8.37 -2.87
N ALA A 44 7.38 7.91 -2.12
CA ALA A 44 7.99 8.65 -1.03
C ALA A 44 9.37 9.19 -1.43
N LYS A 45 9.60 10.47 -1.17
CA LYS A 45 10.90 11.13 -1.28
C LYS A 45 11.06 12.07 -0.10
N THR A 46 12.30 12.39 0.29
CA THR A 46 12.57 13.30 1.41
C THR A 46 11.68 14.54 1.35
N GLY A 47 10.82 14.71 2.36
CA GLY A 47 9.91 15.83 2.46
C GLY A 47 8.69 15.80 1.51
N MET A 48 8.43 14.70 0.78
CA MET A 48 7.33 14.62 -0.17
C MET A 48 6.71 13.22 -0.25
N ILE A 49 5.39 13.19 -0.35
CA ILE A 49 4.59 12.02 -0.74
C ILE A 49 3.78 12.39 -1.99
N LEU A 50 3.83 11.53 -2.98
CA LEU A 50 2.98 11.59 -4.16
C LEU A 50 2.05 10.37 -4.17
N LEU A 51 0.75 10.63 -4.27
CA LEU A 51 -0.27 9.63 -4.57
C LEU A 51 -0.63 9.73 -6.05
N ALA A 52 -0.63 8.62 -6.76
CA ALA A 52 -1.02 8.57 -8.16
C ALA A 52 -1.83 7.30 -8.43
N GLY A 53 -2.76 7.36 -9.37
CA GLY A 53 -3.55 6.20 -9.76
C GLY A 53 -5.00 6.49 -10.05
N GLU A 54 -5.81 5.43 -10.07
CA GLU A 54 -7.22 5.48 -10.39
C GLU A 54 -8.06 4.94 -9.22
N ILE A 55 -9.10 5.68 -8.87
CA ILE A 55 -10.05 5.32 -7.82
C ILE A 55 -11.47 5.49 -8.35
N THR A 56 -12.25 4.39 -8.32
CA THR A 56 -13.68 4.43 -8.56
C THR A 56 -14.40 4.13 -7.25
N SER A 57 -14.92 5.15 -6.62
CA SER A 57 -15.57 5.05 -5.31
C SER A 57 -16.57 6.18 -5.09
N ARG A 58 -17.62 5.90 -4.34
CA ARG A 58 -18.56 6.91 -3.84
C ARG A 58 -18.10 7.56 -2.54
N ALA A 59 -17.04 7.02 -1.93
CA ALA A 59 -16.47 7.53 -0.70
C ALA A 59 -15.68 8.81 -0.96
N ALA A 60 -15.68 9.70 0.03
CA ALA A 60 -14.83 10.88 0.07
C ALA A 60 -13.74 10.67 1.14
N ALA A 61 -12.49 10.81 0.76
CA ALA A 61 -11.35 10.68 1.66
C ALA A 61 -10.50 11.96 1.66
N ASP A 62 -10.09 12.40 2.84
CA ASP A 62 -9.10 13.48 3.00
C ASP A 62 -7.70 12.89 2.94
N TYR A 63 -7.15 12.81 1.73
CA TYR A 63 -5.82 12.23 1.48
C TYR A 63 -4.70 12.96 2.23
N GLN A 64 -4.81 14.27 2.40
CA GLN A 64 -3.82 15.07 3.14
C GLN A 64 -3.75 14.63 4.61
N LYS A 65 -4.91 14.52 5.24
CA LYS A 65 -5.02 14.07 6.63
C LYS A 65 -4.55 12.63 6.76
N LEU A 66 -5.02 11.75 5.90
CA LEU A 66 -4.75 10.32 5.93
C LEU A 66 -3.25 10.03 5.81
N VAL A 67 -2.57 10.62 4.82
CA VAL A 67 -1.12 10.48 4.63
C VAL A 67 -0.36 10.97 5.87
N ARG A 68 -0.74 12.13 6.41
CA ARG A 68 -0.06 12.68 7.59
C ARG A 68 -0.26 11.82 8.82
N GLU A 69 -1.45 11.28 9.05
CA GLU A 69 -1.73 10.38 10.18
C GLU A 69 -0.93 9.09 10.07
N THR A 70 -0.82 8.52 8.87
CA THR A 70 -0.01 7.32 8.62
C THR A 70 1.47 7.58 8.89
N ILE A 71 2.04 8.67 8.35
CA ILE A 71 3.44 9.05 8.59
C ILE A 71 3.72 9.28 10.07
N LYS A 72 2.77 9.92 10.77
CA LYS A 72 2.87 10.13 12.23
C LYS A 72 2.85 8.81 12.98
N HIS A 73 1.97 7.87 12.58
CA HIS A 73 1.85 6.56 13.21
C HIS A 73 3.15 5.76 13.08
N ILE A 74 3.81 5.81 11.94
CA ILE A 74 5.12 5.19 11.67
C ILE A 74 6.22 5.79 12.59
N GLY A 75 6.02 7.02 13.10
CA GLY A 75 6.96 7.66 14.02
C GLY A 75 7.75 8.82 13.45
N TYR A 76 7.45 9.27 12.21
CA TYR A 76 8.05 10.47 11.62
C TYR A 76 7.32 11.76 12.07
N ASP A 77 7.47 12.10 13.32
CA ASP A 77 6.78 13.18 14.03
C ASP A 77 7.64 14.41 14.32
N ASP A 78 8.93 14.36 13.95
CA ASP A 78 9.90 15.43 14.15
C ASP A 78 10.91 15.52 13.00
N SER A 79 11.25 16.74 12.62
CA SER A 79 12.16 17.02 11.50
C SER A 79 13.58 16.47 11.68
N SER A 80 14.02 16.22 12.92
CA SER A 80 15.32 15.61 13.21
C SER A 80 15.44 14.16 12.73
N LYS A 81 14.29 13.51 12.47
CA LYS A 81 14.22 12.15 11.95
C LYS A 81 14.36 12.07 10.40
N GLY A 82 14.60 13.21 9.75
CA GLY A 82 14.76 13.31 8.30
C GLY A 82 13.44 13.35 7.51
N PHE A 83 12.31 13.12 8.16
CA PHE A 83 10.97 13.25 7.62
C PHE A 83 10.01 13.71 8.73
N ASP A 84 9.03 14.54 8.41
CA ASP A 84 8.08 15.07 9.38
C ASP A 84 6.69 15.20 8.75
N TYR A 85 5.70 14.56 9.36
CA TYR A 85 4.31 14.55 8.89
C TYR A 85 3.68 15.94 8.81
N LYS A 86 4.17 16.91 9.61
CA LYS A 86 3.62 18.28 9.65
C LYS A 86 3.98 19.10 8.43
N ILE A 87 5.22 18.92 7.93
CA ILE A 87 5.81 19.78 6.91
C ILE A 87 6.00 19.09 5.56
N CYS A 88 5.81 17.77 5.47
CA CYS A 88 5.95 17.07 4.19
C CYS A 88 4.91 17.57 3.17
N ASN A 89 5.33 17.68 1.92
CA ASN A 89 4.43 17.94 0.82
C ASN A 89 3.65 16.67 0.47
N VAL A 90 2.34 16.80 0.33
CA VAL A 90 1.47 15.72 -0.14
C VAL A 90 0.83 16.15 -1.44
N LEU A 91 1.17 15.46 -2.52
CA LEU A 91 0.63 15.65 -3.86
C LEU A 91 -0.31 14.48 -4.17
N ALA A 92 -1.45 14.78 -4.78
CA ALA A 92 -2.40 13.77 -5.22
C ALA A 92 -2.73 13.96 -6.70
N ALA A 93 -2.44 12.93 -7.49
CA ALA A 93 -2.76 12.82 -8.91
C ALA A 93 -3.66 11.60 -9.13
N LEU A 94 -4.82 11.59 -8.46
CA LEU A 94 -5.79 10.51 -8.51
C LEU A 94 -6.91 10.86 -9.48
N LYS A 95 -7.32 9.91 -10.30
CA LYS A 95 -8.37 10.05 -11.30
C LYS A 95 -9.38 8.91 -11.15
N GLU A 96 -10.55 9.09 -11.76
CA GLU A 96 -11.51 8.01 -11.92
C GLU A 96 -11.01 7.03 -12.99
N GLN A 97 -11.22 5.71 -12.77
CA GLN A 97 -10.81 4.67 -13.70
C GLN A 97 -11.51 4.83 -15.05
N SER A 98 -10.78 4.57 -16.14
CA SER A 98 -11.33 4.58 -17.50
C SER A 98 -12.54 3.64 -17.62
N PRO A 99 -13.65 4.08 -18.24
CA PRO A 99 -14.81 3.25 -18.47
C PRO A 99 -14.51 1.97 -19.27
N ASP A 100 -13.57 2.01 -20.18
CA ASP A 100 -13.20 0.86 -21.03
C ASP A 100 -12.55 -0.27 -20.22
N ILE A 101 -11.72 0.07 -19.24
CA ILE A 101 -11.10 -0.90 -18.33
C ILE A 101 -12.17 -1.46 -17.38
N SER A 102 -13.03 -0.60 -16.86
CA SER A 102 -14.14 -0.98 -16.00
C SER A 102 -15.10 -1.95 -16.72
N GLN A 103 -15.39 -1.73 -17.99
CA GLN A 103 -16.22 -2.63 -18.81
C GLN A 103 -15.63 -4.03 -18.96
N SER A 104 -14.32 -4.13 -19.18
CA SER A 104 -13.67 -5.43 -19.40
C SER A 104 -13.66 -6.33 -18.15
N VAL A 105 -13.76 -5.72 -16.97
CA VAL A 105 -13.63 -6.43 -15.69
C VAL A 105 -14.97 -6.67 -14.99
N HIS A 106 -15.93 -5.75 -15.11
CA HIS A 106 -17.10 -5.71 -14.22
C HIS A 106 -18.48 -5.81 -14.87
N LEU A 107 -18.63 -5.64 -16.20
CA LEU A 107 -19.97 -5.66 -16.81
C LEU A 107 -20.52 -7.06 -17.00
N ASP A 108 -21.78 -7.23 -16.57
CA ASP A 108 -22.63 -8.43 -16.77
C ASP A 108 -22.04 -9.75 -16.23
N ARG A 109 -21.24 -9.69 -15.14
CA ARG A 109 -20.70 -10.87 -14.49
C ARG A 109 -21.18 -10.98 -13.05
N ASN A 110 -21.35 -12.23 -12.58
CA ASN A 110 -21.50 -12.50 -11.15
C ASN A 110 -20.19 -12.18 -10.43
N GLU A 111 -20.23 -11.93 -9.12
CA GLU A 111 -19.03 -11.67 -8.31
C GLU A 111 -17.95 -12.75 -8.48
N GLU A 112 -18.37 -14.02 -8.64
CA GLU A 112 -17.50 -15.18 -8.82
C GLU A 112 -16.77 -15.18 -10.18
N ASP A 113 -17.32 -14.48 -11.18
CA ASP A 113 -16.81 -14.40 -12.54
C ASP A 113 -15.98 -13.13 -12.80
N THR A 114 -15.76 -12.29 -11.79
CA THR A 114 -15.00 -11.05 -11.91
C THR A 114 -13.55 -11.34 -12.27
N GLY A 115 -13.09 -10.80 -13.40
CA GLY A 115 -11.72 -10.95 -13.87
C GLY A 115 -10.74 -10.01 -13.13
N ALA A 116 -9.46 -10.36 -13.14
CA ALA A 116 -8.41 -9.48 -12.66
C ALA A 116 -8.14 -8.36 -13.67
N GLY A 117 -8.12 -7.10 -13.23
CA GLY A 117 -7.82 -5.94 -14.06
C GLY A 117 -6.33 -5.73 -14.36
N HIS A 118 -5.46 -6.32 -13.56
CA HIS A 118 -4.01 -6.26 -13.72
C HIS A 118 -3.42 -7.67 -13.81
N GLN A 119 -2.35 -7.78 -14.60
CA GLN A 119 -1.58 -9.02 -14.65
C GLN A 119 -0.51 -8.98 -13.57
N GLY A 120 -0.32 -10.08 -12.86
CA GLY A 120 0.69 -10.21 -11.83
C GLY A 120 1.18 -11.63 -11.68
N LEU A 121 2.40 -11.78 -11.22
CA LEU A 121 2.99 -13.04 -10.80
C LEU A 121 3.31 -12.93 -9.31
N MET A 122 2.72 -13.81 -8.52
CA MET A 122 2.91 -13.83 -7.08
C MET A 122 3.71 -15.07 -6.70
N PHE A 123 4.68 -14.89 -5.79
CA PHE A 123 5.43 -15.99 -5.21
C PHE A 123 4.99 -16.16 -3.76
N GLY A 124 4.64 -17.39 -3.39
CA GLY A 124 4.41 -17.77 -2.01
C GLY A 124 5.55 -18.66 -1.54
N TYR A 125 6.13 -18.35 -0.40
CA TYR A 125 7.18 -19.15 0.22
C TYR A 125 6.95 -19.23 1.73
N ALA A 126 7.03 -20.43 2.26
CA ALA A 126 6.97 -20.68 3.69
C ALA A 126 7.97 -21.79 4.05
N THR A 127 8.53 -21.74 5.23
CA THR A 127 9.47 -22.72 5.75
C THR A 127 9.19 -22.99 7.23
N ASN A 128 9.59 -24.15 7.71
CA ASN A 128 9.50 -24.53 9.12
C ASN A 128 10.86 -24.43 9.85
N GLU A 129 11.76 -23.59 9.35
CA GLU A 129 13.07 -23.36 10.00
C GLU A 129 12.96 -22.69 11.36
N THR A 130 11.82 -22.02 11.63
CA THR A 130 11.49 -21.42 12.92
C THR A 130 10.15 -21.92 13.43
N GLU A 131 9.98 -22.00 14.76
CA GLU A 131 8.70 -22.40 15.39
C GLU A 131 7.68 -21.27 15.40
N GLU A 132 8.13 -20.01 15.39
CA GLU A 132 7.29 -18.83 15.60
C GLU A 132 6.54 -18.39 14.34
N CYS A 133 7.10 -18.60 13.17
CA CYS A 133 6.46 -18.26 11.91
C CYS A 133 6.98 -19.12 10.77
N MET A 134 6.18 -19.30 9.74
CA MET A 134 6.51 -20.07 8.54
C MET A 134 7.42 -19.29 7.57
N TYR A 135 8.25 -18.40 8.08
CA TYR A 135 9.19 -17.60 7.31
C TYR A 135 10.64 -17.99 7.60
N ALA A 136 11.54 -17.65 6.70
CA ALA A 136 12.97 -17.79 6.94
C ALA A 136 13.42 -16.92 8.13
N PHE A 137 14.43 -17.38 8.86
CA PHE A 137 14.88 -16.76 10.11
C PHE A 137 15.20 -15.25 9.98
N ASN A 138 15.92 -14.86 8.95
CA ASN A 138 16.23 -13.42 8.71
C ASN A 138 14.98 -12.57 8.39
N HIS A 139 13.95 -13.16 7.81
CA HIS A 139 12.68 -12.49 7.59
C HIS A 139 11.97 -12.21 8.91
N CYS A 140 11.95 -13.19 9.81
CA CYS A 140 11.40 -13.01 11.16
C CYS A 140 12.13 -11.93 11.94
N LEU A 141 13.46 -11.84 11.86
CA LEU A 141 14.24 -10.78 12.51
C LEU A 141 13.91 -9.39 11.96
N GLY A 142 13.69 -9.28 10.65
CA GLY A 142 13.29 -8.01 10.04
C GLY A 142 11.89 -7.54 10.47
N MET A 143 10.98 -8.46 10.81
CA MET A 143 9.63 -8.12 11.29
C MET A 143 9.61 -7.74 12.79
N GLN A 144 10.64 -8.06 13.56
CA GLN A 144 10.73 -7.76 14.99
C GLN A 144 11.52 -6.48 15.28
N ALA A 145 12.12 -5.86 14.27
CA ALA A 145 12.93 -4.65 14.38
C ALA A 145 12.09 -3.37 14.27
#